data_f2f451689c7249156dae6ff6d12c9a76
#
_entry.id   f2f451689c7249156dae6ff6d12c9a76
#
_cell.length_a   1.000
_cell.length_b   1.000
_cell.length_c   1.000
_cell.angle_alpha   90.00
_cell.angle_beta   90.00
_cell.angle_gamma   90.00
#
_symmetry.space_group_name_H-M   'P 1'
#
loop_
_entity.id
_entity.type
_entity.pdbx_description
1 polymer ?
#
loop_
_entity_poly.entity_id
_entity_poly.type
_entity_poly.pdbx_seq_one_letter_code
_entity_poly.pdbx_strand_id
1 'polypeptide(L)'
;MLIRSAILAAGLATSLTFTSPTASAGPDEYIGEIFMTGANFCPRGTAKADGQLMPIAQYTALFSLYGTIYGGDGRSTFALPDLRGRVPVHNGQGPGLNDRRIGQRGGAESATLTEGNLPAHSHAITAPEASPSNPGGGAARGQGQGTGTQSGPMMDQVTGVTGGNQPVSTLDPYLSVQFCVVLEGVYPSRN
;
A
#
# COMPACT_ATOMS: atom_id res chain seq x y z
N MET A 1 10.57 -82.39 -48.72
CA MET A 1 9.93 -81.21 -49.26
C MET A 1 9.18 -80.53 -48.08
N LEU A 2 9.82 -79.58 -47.37
CA LEU A 2 9.33 -78.96 -46.13
C LEU A 2 9.10 -77.49 -46.41
N ILE A 3 7.84 -77.08 -46.40
CA ILE A 3 7.37 -75.67 -46.55
C ILE A 3 7.42 -75.04 -45.19
N ARG A 4 8.27 -74.01 -44.97
CA ARG A 4 8.32 -73.18 -43.78
C ARG A 4 7.42 -72.00 -44.00
N SER A 5 6.30 -71.91 -43.23
CA SER A 5 5.44 -70.77 -43.15
C SER A 5 6.06 -69.76 -42.23
N ALA A 6 6.36 -68.55 -42.70
CA ALA A 6 6.76 -67.38 -41.91
C ALA A 6 5.52 -66.61 -41.50
N ILE A 7 5.28 -66.48 -40.17
CA ILE A 7 4.22 -65.64 -39.57
C ILE A 7 4.81 -64.25 -39.33
N LEU A 8 4.32 -63.26 -40.08
CA LEU A 8 4.63 -61.84 -39.88
C LEU A 8 3.73 -61.34 -38.77
N ALA A 9 4.30 -61.07 -37.59
CA ALA A 9 3.60 -60.36 -36.50
C ALA A 9 3.68 -58.86 -36.75
N ALA A 10 2.57 -58.22 -37.15
CA ALA A 10 2.43 -56.78 -37.26
C ALA A 10 2.13 -56.23 -35.84
N GLY A 11 3.14 -55.61 -35.21
CA GLY A 11 2.98 -54.90 -33.96
C GLY A 11 2.28 -53.54 -34.16
N LEU A 12 1.06 -53.43 -33.66
CA LEU A 12 0.27 -52.17 -33.61
C LEU A 12 0.82 -51.29 -32.48
N ALA A 13 1.68 -50.31 -32.77
CA ALA A 13 2.14 -49.32 -31.81
C ALA A 13 1.03 -48.26 -31.58
N THR A 14 0.23 -48.42 -30.53
CA THR A 14 -0.70 -47.39 -30.08
C THR A 14 0.07 -46.28 -29.37
N SER A 15 0.29 -45.17 -30.07
CA SER A 15 0.82 -43.93 -29.47
C SER A 15 -0.25 -43.29 -28.59
N LEU A 16 -0.08 -43.37 -27.26
CA LEU A 16 -0.84 -42.59 -26.31
C LEU A 16 -0.40 -41.12 -26.42
N THR A 17 -1.21 -40.30 -27.07
CA THR A 17 -1.06 -38.81 -27.03
C THR A 17 -1.56 -38.32 -25.69
N PHE A 18 -0.65 -37.99 -24.77
CA PHE A 18 -0.99 -37.24 -23.56
C PHE A 18 -1.33 -35.80 -23.97
N THR A 19 -2.61 -35.47 -24.05
CA THR A 19 -3.06 -34.09 -24.10
C THR A 19 -2.90 -33.52 -22.68
N SER A 20 -1.87 -32.69 -22.48
CA SER A 20 -1.73 -31.94 -21.24
C SER A 20 -2.97 -31.04 -21.10
N PRO A 21 -3.71 -31.10 -19.95
CA PRO A 21 -4.78 -30.16 -19.72
C PRO A 21 -4.14 -28.74 -19.71
N THR A 22 -4.61 -27.88 -20.60
CA THR A 22 -4.30 -26.44 -20.50
C THR A 22 -4.91 -25.97 -19.19
N ALA A 23 -4.09 -25.59 -18.20
CA ALA A 23 -4.56 -24.93 -17.01
C ALA A 23 -5.21 -23.61 -17.45
N SER A 24 -6.52 -23.64 -17.55
CA SER A 24 -7.37 -22.45 -17.63
C SER A 24 -7.70 -22.04 -16.20
N ALA A 25 -7.87 -20.76 -15.93
CA ALA A 25 -8.65 -20.31 -14.80
C ALA A 25 -9.90 -21.18 -14.75
N GLY A 26 -10.19 -21.81 -13.61
CA GLY A 26 -11.21 -22.85 -13.51
C GLY A 26 -12.54 -22.39 -14.09
N PRO A 27 -13.39 -23.29 -14.60
CA PRO A 27 -14.70 -22.94 -15.16
C PRO A 27 -15.65 -22.29 -14.16
N ASP A 28 -15.27 -22.22 -12.89
CA ASP A 28 -16.08 -21.72 -11.77
C ASP A 28 -15.66 -20.32 -11.27
N GLU A 29 -14.62 -19.70 -11.83
CA GLU A 29 -14.21 -18.34 -11.45
C GLU A 29 -15.14 -17.26 -12.03
N TYR A 30 -15.54 -16.31 -11.19
CA TYR A 30 -16.40 -15.22 -11.62
C TYR A 30 -15.63 -14.11 -12.34
N ILE A 31 -16.18 -13.59 -13.44
CA ILE A 31 -15.63 -12.41 -14.12
C ILE A 31 -15.53 -11.25 -13.12
N GLY A 32 -14.37 -10.60 -13.05
CA GLY A 32 -14.10 -9.50 -12.13
C GLY A 32 -13.68 -9.94 -10.73
N GLU A 33 -13.51 -11.23 -10.48
CA GLU A 33 -12.90 -11.70 -9.25
C GLU A 33 -11.42 -11.30 -9.17
N ILE A 34 -10.96 -10.94 -7.98
CA ILE A 34 -9.56 -10.61 -7.71
C ILE A 34 -9.00 -11.67 -6.77
N PHE A 35 -7.96 -12.37 -7.18
CA PHE A 35 -7.32 -13.39 -6.36
C PHE A 35 -5.81 -13.15 -6.24
N MET A 36 -5.20 -13.76 -5.24
CA MET A 36 -3.76 -13.72 -5.00
C MET A 36 -3.09 -15.00 -5.47
N THR A 37 -1.90 -14.88 -6.06
CA THR A 37 -1.05 -16.02 -6.41
C THR A 37 0.38 -15.78 -6.00
N GLY A 38 1.09 -16.82 -5.60
CA GLY A 38 2.53 -16.79 -5.35
C GLY A 38 3.37 -16.92 -6.63
N ALA A 39 2.75 -17.12 -7.80
CA ALA A 39 3.44 -17.16 -9.09
C ALA A 39 3.80 -15.73 -9.55
N ASN A 40 4.82 -15.61 -10.39
CA ASN A 40 5.25 -14.32 -10.98
C ASN A 40 4.44 -13.91 -12.22
N PHE A 41 3.39 -14.64 -12.56
CA PHE A 41 2.49 -14.39 -13.69
C PHE A 41 1.04 -14.67 -13.29
N CYS A 42 0.11 -14.06 -14.03
CA CYS A 42 -1.31 -14.38 -13.93
C CYS A 42 -1.67 -15.51 -14.91
N PRO A 43 -2.49 -16.49 -14.50
CA PRO A 43 -2.95 -17.58 -15.38
C PRO A 43 -3.68 -17.06 -16.61
N ARG A 44 -3.82 -17.94 -17.64
CA ARG A 44 -4.59 -17.61 -18.86
C ARG A 44 -6.03 -17.23 -18.49
N GLY A 45 -6.60 -16.25 -19.18
CA GLY A 45 -7.95 -15.73 -18.88
C GLY A 45 -7.96 -14.71 -17.74
N THR A 46 -6.80 -14.36 -17.18
CA THR A 46 -6.67 -13.36 -16.13
C THR A 46 -5.60 -12.32 -16.49
N ALA A 47 -5.62 -11.16 -15.81
CA ALA A 47 -4.64 -10.10 -15.99
C ALA A 47 -4.15 -9.57 -14.64
N LYS A 48 -3.00 -8.91 -14.64
CA LYS A 48 -2.46 -8.29 -13.43
C LYS A 48 -3.33 -7.13 -12.96
N ALA A 49 -3.49 -7.01 -11.65
CA ALA A 49 -4.18 -5.87 -11.02
C ALA A 49 -3.21 -4.68 -10.86
N ASP A 50 -2.74 -4.14 -11.99
CA ASP A 50 -1.75 -3.06 -12.09
C ASP A 50 -2.29 -1.77 -12.73
N GLY A 51 -3.61 -1.67 -12.87
CA GLY A 51 -4.27 -0.47 -13.39
C GLY A 51 -4.24 -0.35 -14.92
N GLN A 52 -3.90 -1.42 -15.64
CA GLN A 52 -3.84 -1.41 -17.11
C GLN A 52 -5.21 -1.07 -17.73
N LEU A 53 -5.16 -0.39 -18.87
CA LEU A 53 -6.36 -0.06 -19.65
C LEU A 53 -6.75 -1.24 -20.53
N MET A 54 -8.04 -1.60 -20.48
CA MET A 54 -8.64 -2.70 -21.25
C MET A 54 -9.61 -2.16 -22.29
N PRO A 55 -9.62 -2.70 -23.51
CA PRO A 55 -10.58 -2.31 -24.52
C PRO A 55 -11.98 -2.86 -24.21
N ILE A 56 -12.99 -1.97 -24.18
CA ILE A 56 -14.37 -2.34 -23.87
C ILE A 56 -14.91 -3.36 -24.88
N ALA A 57 -14.55 -3.21 -26.16
CA ALA A 57 -15.02 -4.10 -27.23
C ALA A 57 -14.67 -5.58 -27.03
N GLN A 58 -13.54 -5.87 -26.34
CA GLN A 58 -13.10 -7.23 -26.05
C GLN A 58 -13.61 -7.76 -24.71
N TYR A 59 -13.85 -6.87 -23.72
CA TYR A 59 -14.19 -7.24 -22.34
C TYR A 59 -15.49 -6.58 -21.89
N THR A 60 -16.55 -6.65 -22.72
CA THR A 60 -17.85 -6.02 -22.45
C THR A 60 -18.49 -6.52 -21.15
N ALA A 61 -18.37 -7.82 -20.85
CA ALA A 61 -18.90 -8.41 -19.62
C ALA A 61 -18.22 -7.83 -18.38
N LEU A 62 -16.88 -7.75 -18.39
CA LEU A 62 -16.10 -7.16 -17.29
C LEU A 62 -16.39 -5.65 -17.16
N PHE A 63 -16.52 -4.93 -18.29
CA PHE A 63 -16.88 -3.51 -18.27
C PHE A 63 -18.28 -3.27 -17.67
N SER A 64 -19.24 -4.16 -17.89
CA SER A 64 -20.57 -4.04 -17.27
C SER A 64 -20.53 -4.17 -15.73
N LEU A 65 -19.51 -4.81 -15.16
CA LEU A 65 -19.29 -4.95 -13.72
C LEU A 65 -18.46 -3.80 -13.14
N TYR A 66 -17.40 -3.42 -13.83
CA TYR A 66 -16.42 -2.45 -13.33
C TYR A 66 -16.74 -1.01 -13.76
N GLY A 67 -17.32 -0.82 -14.94
CA GLY A 67 -17.51 0.52 -15.49
C GLY A 67 -16.19 1.28 -15.53
N THR A 68 -16.21 2.53 -15.07
CA THR A 68 -15.03 3.42 -14.94
C THR A 68 -14.56 3.59 -13.50
N ILE A 69 -14.94 2.69 -12.59
CA ILE A 69 -14.64 2.77 -11.15
C ILE A 69 -13.13 2.89 -10.90
N TYR A 70 -12.32 2.17 -11.68
CA TYR A 70 -10.86 2.17 -11.56
C TYR A 70 -10.15 3.09 -12.56
N GLY A 71 -10.89 3.67 -13.52
CA GLY A 71 -10.40 4.59 -14.55
C GLY A 71 -10.82 4.20 -15.97
N GLY A 72 -10.19 4.84 -16.96
CA GLY A 72 -10.54 4.71 -18.37
C GLY A 72 -11.48 5.81 -18.84
N ASP A 73 -11.76 5.86 -20.16
CA ASP A 73 -12.62 6.88 -20.79
C ASP A 73 -14.11 6.48 -20.81
N GLY A 74 -14.44 5.22 -20.51
CA GLY A 74 -15.80 4.69 -20.52
C GLY A 74 -16.45 4.62 -21.91
N ARG A 75 -15.69 4.87 -22.97
CA ARG A 75 -16.16 4.80 -24.37
C ARG A 75 -15.46 3.70 -25.14
N SER A 76 -14.14 3.68 -25.10
CA SER A 76 -13.29 2.68 -25.75
C SER A 76 -12.50 1.86 -24.75
N THR A 77 -12.18 2.43 -23.57
CA THR A 77 -11.35 1.80 -22.55
C THR A 77 -11.92 1.94 -21.14
N PHE A 78 -11.58 0.99 -20.29
CA PHE A 78 -11.72 1.03 -18.83
C PHE A 78 -10.46 0.50 -18.17
N ALA A 79 -10.24 0.81 -16.90
CA ALA A 79 -9.06 0.36 -16.19
C ALA A 79 -9.36 -0.82 -15.25
N LEU A 80 -8.38 -1.70 -15.07
CA LEU A 80 -8.36 -2.67 -13.99
C LEU A 80 -7.95 -2.02 -12.67
N PRO A 81 -8.26 -2.63 -11.50
CA PRO A 81 -7.74 -2.18 -10.21
C PRO A 81 -6.22 -2.11 -10.20
N ASP A 82 -5.66 -1.09 -9.55
CA ASP A 82 -4.23 -0.99 -9.28
C ASP A 82 -3.96 -1.26 -7.79
N LEU A 83 -3.46 -2.45 -7.50
CA LEU A 83 -3.13 -2.89 -6.14
C LEU A 83 -1.64 -2.78 -5.80
N ARG A 84 -0.82 -2.23 -6.70
CA ARG A 84 0.61 -2.02 -6.44
C ARG A 84 0.82 -1.05 -5.28
N GLY A 85 1.58 -1.47 -4.26
CA GLY A 85 1.83 -0.69 -3.05
C GLY A 85 0.56 -0.39 -2.22
N ARG A 86 -0.50 -1.21 -2.35
CA ARG A 86 -1.79 -0.99 -1.69
C ARG A 86 -2.30 -2.24 -1.00
N VAL A 87 -2.94 -2.04 0.15
CA VAL A 87 -3.68 -3.07 0.85
C VAL A 87 -5.15 -2.97 0.45
N PRO A 88 -5.81 -4.06 0.00
CA PRO A 88 -7.23 -4.04 -0.26
C PRO A 88 -8.02 -3.87 1.04
N VAL A 89 -8.96 -2.93 1.03
CA VAL A 89 -9.88 -2.66 2.15
C VAL A 89 -11.32 -2.78 1.67
N HIS A 90 -12.21 -3.24 2.54
CA HIS A 90 -13.63 -3.35 2.22
C HIS A 90 -14.27 -1.97 2.04
N ASN A 91 -15.13 -1.82 1.03
CA ASN A 91 -15.93 -0.62 0.81
C ASN A 91 -17.11 -0.54 1.81
N GLY A 92 -17.58 0.68 2.07
CA GLY A 92 -18.68 0.96 2.99
C GLY A 92 -18.21 1.59 4.31
N GLN A 93 -19.17 1.79 5.21
CA GLN A 93 -18.98 2.41 6.50
C GLN A 93 -19.27 1.40 7.63
N GLY A 94 -18.29 1.18 8.51
CA GLY A 94 -18.47 0.43 9.75
C GLY A 94 -18.65 1.36 10.95
N PRO A 95 -19.12 0.85 12.11
CA PRO A 95 -19.21 1.63 13.33
C PRO A 95 -17.85 2.23 13.73
N GLY A 96 -17.78 3.56 13.86
CA GLY A 96 -16.54 4.28 14.19
C GLY A 96 -15.50 4.35 13.07
N LEU A 97 -15.81 3.87 11.85
CA LEU A 97 -14.92 3.90 10.69
C LEU A 97 -15.38 4.94 9.66
N ASN A 98 -14.42 5.43 8.89
CA ASN A 98 -14.71 6.30 7.76
C ASN A 98 -15.37 5.54 6.62
N ASP A 99 -16.32 6.17 5.91
CA ASP A 99 -16.90 5.62 4.68
C ASP A 99 -15.84 5.51 3.58
N ARG A 100 -15.81 4.36 2.91
CA ARG A 100 -14.91 4.09 1.78
C ARG A 100 -15.73 3.62 0.59
N ARG A 101 -15.55 4.29 -0.54
CA ARG A 101 -16.21 3.93 -1.80
C ARG A 101 -15.36 2.93 -2.58
N ILE A 102 -16.02 2.05 -3.32
CA ILE A 102 -15.32 1.13 -4.22
C ILE A 102 -14.45 1.92 -5.21
N GLY A 103 -13.21 1.47 -5.44
CA GLY A 103 -12.24 2.17 -6.28
C GLY A 103 -11.55 3.38 -5.63
N GLN A 104 -11.98 3.81 -4.43
CA GLN A 104 -11.32 4.90 -3.71
C GLN A 104 -9.89 4.52 -3.31
N ARG A 105 -8.96 5.44 -3.54
CA ARG A 105 -7.54 5.31 -3.16
C ARG A 105 -7.23 6.20 -1.97
N GLY A 106 -6.32 5.76 -1.12
CA GLY A 106 -5.90 6.54 0.05
C GLY A 106 -4.64 5.97 0.68
N GLY A 107 -4.13 6.68 1.71
CA GLY A 107 -2.90 6.30 2.40
C GLY A 107 -1.64 6.79 1.69
N ALA A 108 -0.50 6.62 2.36
CA ALA A 108 0.84 6.92 1.88
C ALA A 108 1.82 5.90 2.45
N GLU A 109 2.89 5.60 1.71
CA GLU A 109 3.95 4.67 2.15
C GLU A 109 4.90 5.30 3.18
N SER A 110 4.91 6.62 3.27
CA SER A 110 5.70 7.37 4.24
C SER A 110 4.96 8.62 4.70
N ALA A 111 5.26 9.07 5.90
CA ALA A 111 4.75 10.31 6.47
C ALA A 111 5.89 11.14 7.04
N THR A 112 5.85 12.46 6.80
CA THR A 112 6.74 13.40 7.46
C THR A 112 6.02 13.99 8.67
N LEU A 113 6.61 13.82 9.85
CA LEU A 113 6.07 14.41 11.07
C LEU A 113 6.41 15.91 11.12
N THR A 114 5.40 16.72 11.34
CA THR A 114 5.51 18.16 11.57
C THR A 114 5.18 18.47 13.03
N GLU A 115 5.46 19.68 13.50
CA GLU A 115 5.09 20.10 14.85
C GLU A 115 3.61 19.92 15.15
N GLY A 116 2.74 20.13 14.16
CA GLY A 116 1.29 19.93 14.30
C GLY A 116 0.85 18.47 14.48
N ASN A 117 1.74 17.50 14.20
CA ASN A 117 1.48 16.08 14.41
C ASN A 117 1.92 15.58 15.79
N LEU A 118 2.66 16.40 16.55
CA LEU A 118 3.13 16.04 17.87
C LEU A 118 2.10 16.46 18.94
N PRO A 119 1.92 15.66 20.00
CA PRO A 119 1.15 16.11 21.16
C PRO A 119 1.77 17.39 21.74
N ALA A 120 0.92 18.29 22.24
CA ALA A 120 1.39 19.49 22.94
C ALA A 120 2.24 19.07 24.15
N HIS A 121 3.48 19.51 24.20
CA HIS A 121 4.41 19.23 25.29
C HIS A 121 5.31 20.44 25.56
N SER A 122 5.83 20.55 26.79
CA SER A 122 6.76 21.59 27.21
C SER A 122 7.94 20.97 27.95
N HIS A 123 9.10 21.61 27.82
CA HIS A 123 10.28 21.26 28.59
C HIS A 123 10.55 22.32 29.63
N ALA A 124 10.78 21.94 30.88
CA ALA A 124 11.29 22.83 31.89
C ALA A 124 12.77 23.09 31.65
N ILE A 125 13.14 24.34 31.43
CA ILE A 125 14.53 24.76 31.35
C ILE A 125 14.97 25.18 32.73
N THR A 126 15.88 24.42 33.35
CA THR A 126 16.51 24.85 34.59
C THR A 126 17.57 25.89 34.22
N ALA A 127 17.35 27.14 34.61
CA ALA A 127 18.40 28.15 34.47
C ALA A 127 19.63 27.69 35.24
N PRO A 128 20.87 27.79 34.68
CA PRO A 128 22.05 27.54 35.47
C PRO A 128 22.08 28.43 36.67
N GLU A 129 22.27 27.87 37.86
CA GLU A 129 22.43 28.65 39.08
C GLU A 129 23.50 29.71 38.85
N ALA A 130 23.14 30.97 39.12
CA ALA A 130 24.10 32.07 39.03
C ALA A 130 25.30 31.72 39.94
N SER A 131 26.46 31.54 39.34
CA SER A 131 27.72 31.28 40.08
C SER A 131 27.82 32.31 41.21
N PRO A 132 28.10 31.89 42.46
CA PRO A 132 28.16 32.85 43.55
C PRO A 132 29.22 33.88 43.22
N SER A 133 28.78 35.15 43.10
CA SER A 133 29.69 36.28 42.92
C SER A 133 30.68 36.29 44.09
N ASN A 134 31.96 36.18 43.77
CA ASN A 134 33.06 36.25 44.73
C ASN A 134 32.92 37.53 45.60
N PRO A 135 32.78 37.43 46.95
CA PRO A 135 32.71 38.59 47.81
C PRO A 135 34.10 39.12 48.11
N GLY A 136 34.79 39.71 47.16
CA GLY A 136 36.14 40.28 47.32
C GLY A 136 36.29 41.59 46.54
N GLY A 137 35.81 42.69 47.10
CA GLY A 137 36.11 43.98 46.47
C GLY A 137 35.32 45.15 47.06
N GLY A 138 35.83 45.83 48.08
CA GLY A 138 35.78 47.27 48.31
C GLY A 138 34.41 47.91 48.61
N ALA A 139 34.28 48.35 49.85
CA ALA A 139 33.21 49.23 50.32
C ALA A 139 33.15 50.57 49.55
N ALA A 140 32.00 50.88 49.00
CA ALA A 140 31.59 52.23 48.70
C ALA A 140 30.18 52.46 49.24
N ARG A 141 30.08 53.29 50.29
CA ARG A 141 28.81 53.78 50.89
C ARG A 141 28.08 54.66 49.88
N GLY A 142 26.89 54.25 49.51
CA GLY A 142 25.91 55.05 48.81
C GLY A 142 24.52 54.68 49.27
N GLN A 143 23.91 55.53 50.12
CA GLN A 143 22.50 55.40 50.54
C GLN A 143 21.61 55.73 49.33
N GLY A 144 20.78 54.80 48.95
CA GLY A 144 19.71 54.96 47.98
C GLY A 144 18.67 53.89 48.16
N GLN A 145 17.59 54.23 48.90
CA GLN A 145 16.36 53.42 48.93
C GLN A 145 15.76 53.39 47.56
N GLY A 146 15.80 52.20 46.95
CA GLY A 146 15.08 51.89 45.71
C GLY A 146 14.57 50.48 45.81
N THR A 147 13.30 50.32 46.10
CA THR A 147 12.58 49.06 45.90
C THR A 147 12.51 48.78 44.41
N GLY A 148 13.57 48.25 43.86
CA GLY A 148 13.61 47.80 42.46
C GLY A 148 13.72 46.30 42.45
N THR A 149 12.65 45.62 42.10
CA THR A 149 12.65 44.26 41.66
C THR A 149 13.59 44.20 40.41
N GLN A 150 14.82 43.81 40.62
CA GLN A 150 15.71 43.54 39.48
C GLN A 150 15.26 42.24 38.79
N SER A 151 14.35 42.39 37.85
CA SER A 151 14.19 41.41 36.78
C SER A 151 15.49 41.46 36.01
N GLY A 152 16.44 40.57 36.26
CA GLY A 152 17.57 40.31 35.39
C GLY A 152 17.03 39.99 33.99
N PRO A 153 17.77 40.31 32.91
CA PRO A 153 17.32 39.98 31.58
C PRO A 153 17.03 38.47 31.53
N MET A 154 15.77 38.12 31.31
CA MET A 154 15.42 36.76 30.92
C MET A 154 16.22 36.50 29.62
N MET A 155 17.34 35.79 29.73
CA MET A 155 17.95 35.21 28.54
C MET A 155 16.93 34.29 27.96
N ASP A 156 16.45 34.61 26.79
CA ASP A 156 15.59 33.79 25.96
C ASP A 156 16.42 32.54 25.62
N GLN A 157 16.39 31.54 26.53
CA GLN A 157 17.08 30.28 26.32
C GLN A 157 16.26 29.46 25.33
N VAL A 158 16.51 29.68 24.05
CA VAL A 158 15.94 28.88 22.99
C VAL A 158 16.60 27.50 23.07
N THR A 159 15.81 26.49 23.34
CA THR A 159 16.26 25.10 23.16
C THR A 159 16.65 24.90 21.68
N GLY A 160 17.81 24.32 21.43
CA GLY A 160 18.26 24.06 20.06
C GLY A 160 17.21 23.24 19.29
N VAL A 161 17.14 23.47 17.99
CA VAL A 161 16.27 22.71 17.08
C VAL A 161 16.68 21.23 17.11
N THR A 162 15.74 20.37 17.47
CA THR A 162 15.92 18.92 17.50
C THR A 162 15.04 18.30 16.44
N GLY A 163 15.58 17.37 15.64
CA GLY A 163 14.88 16.66 14.59
C GLY A 163 15.27 17.11 13.19
N GLY A 164 15.16 16.20 12.21
CA GLY A 164 15.58 16.42 10.83
C GLY A 164 14.46 16.38 9.80
N ASN A 165 13.19 16.33 10.22
CA ASN A 165 12.00 16.22 9.34
C ASN A 165 12.11 15.06 8.32
N GLN A 166 12.81 13.99 8.68
CA GLN A 166 12.97 12.82 7.81
C GLN A 166 11.65 12.07 7.70
N PRO A 167 11.30 11.61 6.49
CA PRO A 167 10.12 10.76 6.30
C PRO A 167 10.27 9.45 7.08
N VAL A 168 9.19 9.06 7.76
CA VAL A 168 9.08 7.76 8.46
C VAL A 168 8.22 6.86 7.60
N SER A 169 8.67 5.62 7.35
CA SER A 169 7.85 4.61 6.66
C SER A 169 6.62 4.27 7.50
N THR A 170 5.47 4.26 6.85
CA THR A 170 4.18 3.83 7.44
C THR A 170 3.79 2.42 6.98
N LEU A 171 4.63 1.78 6.15
CA LEU A 171 4.43 0.40 5.72
C LEU A 171 4.87 -0.57 6.83
N ASP A 172 3.92 -1.41 7.23
CA ASP A 172 4.21 -2.58 8.06
C ASP A 172 5.09 -3.59 7.31
N PRO A 173 5.75 -4.55 8.00
CA PRO A 173 6.42 -5.64 7.33
C PRO A 173 5.50 -6.37 6.35
N TYR A 174 5.90 -6.52 5.10
CA TYR A 174 5.06 -7.09 4.05
C TYR A 174 5.78 -8.14 3.22
N LEU A 175 5.00 -9.02 2.61
CA LEU A 175 5.44 -9.95 1.58
C LEU A 175 4.67 -9.62 0.30
N SER A 176 5.39 -9.32 -0.77
CA SER A 176 4.77 -9.04 -2.07
C SER A 176 4.29 -10.34 -2.73
N VAL A 177 3.02 -10.37 -3.13
CA VAL A 177 2.39 -11.44 -3.90
C VAL A 177 1.70 -10.85 -5.13
N GLN A 178 1.41 -11.68 -6.13
CA GLN A 178 0.74 -11.24 -7.35
C GLN A 178 -0.77 -11.21 -7.14
N PHE A 179 -1.42 -10.07 -7.48
CA PHE A 179 -2.87 -9.97 -7.60
C PHE A 179 -3.28 -10.09 -9.06
N CYS A 180 -4.25 -10.94 -9.34
CA CYS A 180 -4.79 -11.18 -10.68
C CYS A 180 -6.29 -10.92 -10.71
N VAL A 181 -6.78 -10.40 -11.84
CA VAL A 181 -8.20 -10.15 -12.13
C VAL A 181 -8.68 -11.15 -13.16
N VAL A 182 -9.79 -11.82 -12.92
CA VAL A 182 -10.42 -12.73 -13.86
C VAL A 182 -11.10 -11.94 -14.98
N LEU A 183 -10.66 -12.16 -16.22
CA LEU A 183 -11.20 -11.50 -17.42
C LEU A 183 -12.30 -12.30 -18.09
N GLU A 184 -12.18 -13.64 -18.04
CA GLU A 184 -13.04 -14.61 -18.69
C GLU A 184 -13.47 -15.68 -17.68
N GLY A 185 -14.78 -15.92 -17.54
CA GLY A 185 -15.37 -16.86 -16.56
C GLY A 185 -16.87 -16.73 -16.53
N VAL A 186 -17.47 -17.13 -15.40
CA VAL A 186 -18.92 -17.05 -15.19
C VAL A 186 -19.32 -15.62 -14.86
N TYR A 187 -20.37 -15.11 -15.50
CA TYR A 187 -20.91 -13.78 -15.15
C TYR A 187 -21.66 -13.85 -13.82
N PRO A 188 -21.28 -13.05 -12.79
CA PRO A 188 -21.95 -13.09 -11.49
C PRO A 188 -23.37 -12.55 -11.60
N SER A 189 -24.37 -13.32 -11.13
CA SER A 189 -25.75 -12.86 -10.99
C SER A 189 -25.91 -11.99 -9.74
N ARG A 190 -26.71 -10.92 -9.82
CA ARG A 190 -27.13 -10.17 -8.63
C ARG A 190 -28.39 -10.84 -8.07
N ASN A 191 -28.37 -11.12 -6.78
CA ASN A 191 -29.56 -11.55 -6.04
C ASN A 191 -30.44 -10.35 -5.69
#